data_f852899d17185f384f0b220ff8e59c86
#
_entry.id   f852899d17185f384f0b220ff8e59c86
#
_cell.length_a   1.000
_cell.length_b   1.000
_cell.length_c   1.000
_cell.angle_alpha   90.00
_cell.angle_beta   90.00
_cell.angle_gamma   90.00
#
_symmetry.space_group_name_H-M   'P 1'
#
loop_
_entity.id
_entity.type
_entity.pdbx_description
1 polymer ?
#
loop_
_entity_poly.entity_id
_entity_poly.type
_entity_poly.pdbx_seq_one_letter_code
_entity_poly.pdbx_strand_id
1 'polypeptide(L)'
;MCIRDRQFAEDSGPLSHPVRPQKYTEINNFYTATIYEKGAELISMLHKLVGPKAYKETLNLYFDRHDGEACTIDEWIKVFEDYNKIDLEQFKLWYDHAGTPIVTVNEKFENETYTLKFQQQLNKKNKNPKPFLIPISFGLLNQQGTEIIQTKVLKLHKKEQEFKFENIKTKPFPSILRDFSAPVIINHKTTDEHNAFMLKYDTNEFNQWEFGQKLARSSVLQTILKGAKINSLFANSIKDILNNTNLDCGFKALLL
;
A
#
# COMPACT_ATOMS: atom_id res chain seq x y z
N MET A 1 6.28 -5.69 -8.49
CA MET A 1 4.88 -6.13 -8.68
C MET A 1 4.70 -7.61 -8.42
N CYS A 2 5.66 -8.47 -8.77
CA CYS A 2 5.60 -9.92 -8.50
C CYS A 2 5.34 -10.28 -7.03
N ILE A 3 5.86 -9.48 -6.10
CA ILE A 3 5.67 -9.67 -4.66
C ILE A 3 4.20 -9.70 -4.28
N ARG A 4 3.42 -8.68 -4.67
CA ARG A 4 2.00 -8.59 -4.36
C ARG A 4 1.20 -9.75 -4.93
N ASP A 5 1.44 -10.08 -6.19
CA ASP A 5 0.66 -11.09 -6.88
C ASP A 5 0.93 -12.49 -6.32
N ARG A 6 2.18 -12.82 -6.03
CA ARG A 6 2.58 -14.10 -5.49
C ARG A 6 2.24 -14.24 -4.00
N GLN A 7 2.60 -13.25 -3.18
CA GLN A 7 2.44 -13.32 -1.72
C GLN A 7 0.97 -13.20 -1.32
N PHE A 8 0.15 -12.36 -1.97
CA PHE A 8 -1.27 -12.28 -1.68
C PHE A 8 -2.01 -13.58 -2.02
N ALA A 9 -1.61 -14.29 -3.06
CA ALA A 9 -2.16 -15.60 -3.40
C ALA A 9 -1.86 -16.63 -2.29
N GLU A 10 -0.63 -16.69 -1.80
CA GLU A 10 -0.24 -17.54 -0.68
C GLU A 10 -0.98 -17.16 0.61
N ASP A 11 -1.06 -15.87 0.92
CA ASP A 11 -1.67 -15.36 2.16
C ASP A 11 -3.20 -15.51 2.19
N SER A 12 -3.84 -15.63 1.04
CA SER A 12 -5.28 -15.92 0.92
C SER A 12 -5.62 -17.43 0.86
N GLY A 13 -4.61 -18.26 0.65
CA GLY A 13 -4.73 -19.70 0.46
C GLY A 13 -4.82 -20.51 1.76
N PRO A 14 -4.95 -21.84 1.66
CA PRO A 14 -5.03 -22.74 2.81
C PRO A 14 -3.71 -22.82 3.61
N LEU A 15 -2.58 -22.50 2.98
CA LEU A 15 -1.23 -22.50 3.57
C LEU A 15 -0.84 -21.14 4.16
N SER A 16 -1.78 -20.18 4.26
CA SER A 16 -1.55 -18.89 4.88
C SER A 16 -1.00 -19.03 6.30
N HIS A 17 0.13 -18.39 6.57
CA HIS A 17 0.82 -18.41 7.85
C HIS A 17 1.41 -17.04 8.18
N PRO A 18 1.76 -16.76 9.45
CA PRO A 18 2.42 -15.49 9.82
C PRO A 18 3.85 -15.43 9.29
N VAL A 19 4.41 -14.22 9.20
CA VAL A 19 5.83 -14.00 8.84
C VAL A 19 6.76 -14.66 9.86
N ARG A 20 6.35 -14.69 11.15
CA ARG A 20 7.03 -15.39 12.24
C ARG A 20 6.22 -16.62 12.66
N PRO A 21 6.33 -17.76 11.95
CA PRO A 21 5.58 -18.97 12.31
C PRO A 21 6.08 -19.55 13.63
N GLN A 22 5.15 -19.97 14.50
CA GLN A 22 5.47 -20.56 15.80
C GLN A 22 5.89 -22.05 15.71
N LYS A 23 5.54 -22.71 14.60
CA LYS A 23 5.79 -24.14 14.38
C LYS A 23 6.08 -24.40 12.92
N TYR A 24 7.01 -25.30 12.67
CA TYR A 24 7.33 -25.81 11.33
C TYR A 24 7.73 -27.29 11.45
N THR A 25 7.59 -28.05 10.36
CA THR A 25 7.95 -29.47 10.31
C THR A 25 9.38 -29.65 9.85
N GLU A 26 9.80 -28.88 8.83
CA GLU A 26 11.13 -28.92 8.24
C GLU A 26 11.63 -27.49 7.99
N ILE A 27 12.95 -27.31 8.00
CA ILE A 27 13.58 -25.99 7.77
C ILE A 27 13.16 -25.40 6.43
N ASN A 28 12.94 -26.21 5.40
CA ASN A 28 12.49 -25.77 4.08
C ASN A 28 11.14 -25.06 4.11
N ASN A 29 10.32 -25.27 5.16
CA ASN A 29 9.03 -24.57 5.31
C ASN A 29 9.17 -23.07 5.57
N PHE A 30 10.37 -22.58 5.88
CA PHE A 30 10.65 -21.15 6.02
C PHE A 30 10.85 -20.41 4.68
N TYR A 31 11.07 -21.12 3.58
CA TYR A 31 11.35 -20.49 2.27
C TYR A 31 10.05 -20.19 1.49
N THR A 32 9.14 -19.45 2.10
CA THR A 32 7.83 -19.09 1.53
C THR A 32 7.83 -17.64 1.04
N ALA A 33 6.88 -17.30 0.15
CA ALA A 33 6.66 -15.92 -0.27
C ALA A 33 6.27 -15.02 0.92
N THR A 34 5.52 -15.55 1.90
CA THR A 34 5.16 -14.82 3.10
C THR A 34 6.36 -14.41 3.94
N ILE A 35 7.31 -15.32 4.18
CA ILE A 35 8.49 -15.01 5.01
C ILE A 35 9.41 -14.03 4.28
N TYR A 36 9.71 -14.27 3.00
CA TYR A 36 10.63 -13.42 2.25
C TYR A 36 10.00 -12.13 1.77
N GLU A 37 8.91 -12.21 1.06
CA GLU A 37 8.33 -11.07 0.35
C GLU A 37 7.50 -10.19 1.28
N LYS A 38 6.59 -10.77 2.09
CA LYS A 38 5.88 -9.98 3.10
C LYS A 38 6.84 -9.50 4.19
N GLY A 39 7.84 -10.29 4.57
CA GLY A 39 8.91 -9.84 5.47
C GLY A 39 9.64 -8.61 4.95
N ALA A 40 10.02 -8.58 3.66
CA ALA A 40 10.62 -7.41 3.03
C ALA A 40 9.69 -6.19 3.05
N GLU A 41 8.37 -6.38 2.82
CA GLU A 41 7.39 -5.28 2.92
C GLU A 41 7.30 -4.73 4.35
N LEU A 42 7.42 -5.56 5.40
CA LEU A 42 7.44 -5.07 6.78
C LEU A 42 8.67 -4.20 7.06
N ILE A 43 9.83 -4.53 6.47
CA ILE A 43 11.03 -3.68 6.53
C ILE A 43 10.78 -2.35 5.81
N SER A 44 10.17 -2.39 4.61
CA SER A 44 9.77 -1.19 3.87
C SER A 44 8.79 -0.31 4.67
N MET A 45 7.83 -0.92 5.36
CA MET A 45 6.91 -0.20 6.24
C MET A 45 7.61 0.51 7.38
N LEU A 46 8.58 -0.10 8.04
CA LEU A 46 9.41 0.54 9.08
C LEU A 46 10.15 1.75 8.49
N HIS A 47 10.75 1.59 7.31
CA HIS A 47 11.39 2.70 6.60
C HIS A 47 10.41 3.88 6.35
N LYS A 48 9.18 3.58 5.89
CA LYS A 48 8.14 4.62 5.68
C LYS A 48 7.69 5.27 7.00
N LEU A 49 7.60 4.51 8.10
CA LEU A 49 7.17 5.02 9.41
C LEU A 49 8.14 5.99 10.05
N VAL A 50 9.46 5.72 9.94
CA VAL A 50 10.50 6.53 10.59
C VAL A 50 11.18 7.52 9.63
N GLY A 51 11.08 7.29 8.32
CA GLY A 51 11.73 8.06 7.27
C GLY A 51 13.18 7.64 7.00
N PRO A 52 13.74 8.02 5.82
CA PRO A 52 15.00 7.46 5.33
C PRO A 52 16.21 7.76 6.21
N LYS A 53 16.30 8.96 6.75
CA LYS A 53 17.43 9.36 7.62
C LYS A 53 17.41 8.57 8.92
N ALA A 54 16.28 8.56 9.63
CA ALA A 54 16.15 7.85 10.90
C ALA A 54 16.28 6.33 10.70
N TYR A 55 15.80 5.80 9.58
CA TYR A 55 15.98 4.38 9.25
C TYR A 55 17.45 4.01 9.13
N LYS A 56 18.26 4.80 8.40
CA LYS A 56 19.70 4.58 8.27
C LYS A 56 20.42 4.60 9.62
N GLU A 57 20.13 5.59 10.45
CA GLU A 57 20.73 5.70 11.78
C GLU A 57 20.29 4.54 12.71
N THR A 58 19.03 4.09 12.57
CA THR A 58 18.55 2.92 13.30
C THR A 58 19.27 1.64 12.88
N LEU A 59 19.57 1.48 11.58
CA LEU A 59 20.38 0.36 11.09
C LEU A 59 21.79 0.38 11.67
N ASN A 60 22.44 1.55 11.72
CA ASN A 60 23.76 1.66 12.34
C ASN A 60 23.69 1.19 13.80
N LEU A 61 22.70 1.68 14.56
CA LEU A 61 22.52 1.26 15.96
C LEU A 61 22.23 -0.25 16.11
N TYR A 62 21.52 -0.85 15.14
CA TYR A 62 21.27 -2.29 15.13
C TYR A 62 22.58 -3.08 14.98
N PHE A 63 23.45 -2.69 14.05
CA PHE A 63 24.75 -3.32 13.89
C PHE A 63 25.68 -3.05 15.09
N ASP A 64 25.69 -1.82 15.62
CA ASP A 64 26.49 -1.50 16.81
C ASP A 64 26.12 -2.35 18.03
N ARG A 65 24.84 -2.75 18.17
CA ARG A 65 24.36 -3.56 19.30
C ARG A 65 24.51 -5.06 19.07
N HIS A 66 24.33 -5.51 17.83
CA HIS A 66 24.02 -6.90 17.54
C HIS A 66 24.89 -7.53 16.45
N ASP A 67 25.99 -6.87 16.03
CA ASP A 67 26.90 -7.48 15.04
C ASP A 67 27.51 -8.76 15.59
N GLY A 68 27.44 -9.84 14.81
CA GLY A 68 27.92 -11.15 15.21
C GLY A 68 27.03 -11.92 16.18
N GLU A 69 25.84 -11.40 16.55
CA GLU A 69 24.90 -12.08 17.45
C GLU A 69 23.74 -12.72 16.67
N ALA A 70 23.08 -13.71 17.28
CA ALA A 70 21.84 -14.29 16.78
C ALA A 70 20.64 -13.50 17.32
N CYS A 71 20.11 -12.57 16.52
CA CYS A 71 19.04 -11.66 16.94
C CYS A 71 17.65 -12.16 16.59
N THR A 72 16.70 -11.78 17.41
CA THR A 72 15.27 -12.01 17.22
C THR A 72 14.59 -10.80 16.56
N ILE A 73 13.36 -10.98 16.07
CA ILE A 73 12.51 -9.88 15.58
C ILE A 73 12.21 -8.87 16.69
N ASP A 74 12.09 -9.33 17.95
CA ASP A 74 11.80 -8.43 19.07
C ASP A 74 12.99 -7.47 19.34
N GLU A 75 14.23 -7.95 19.25
CA GLU A 75 15.44 -7.12 19.34
C GLU A 75 15.53 -6.15 18.14
N TRP A 76 15.24 -6.61 16.94
CA TRP A 76 15.14 -5.75 15.76
C TRP A 76 14.15 -4.60 15.97
N ILE A 77 12.93 -4.89 16.37
CA ILE A 77 11.90 -3.87 16.65
C ILE A 77 12.32 -2.95 17.80
N LYS A 78 12.93 -3.50 18.84
CA LYS A 78 13.38 -2.73 19.99
C LYS A 78 14.40 -1.64 19.62
N VAL A 79 15.31 -1.91 18.68
CA VAL A 79 16.26 -0.89 18.20
C VAL A 79 15.51 0.27 17.53
N PHE A 80 14.45 -0.01 16.75
CA PHE A 80 13.61 1.04 16.14
C PHE A 80 12.85 1.86 17.18
N GLU A 81 12.30 1.22 18.21
CA GLU A 81 11.63 1.91 19.33
C GLU A 81 12.59 2.82 20.07
N ASP A 82 13.77 2.30 20.41
CA ASP A 82 14.76 3.02 21.21
C ASP A 82 15.32 4.25 20.49
N TYR A 83 15.71 4.09 19.22
CA TYR A 83 16.26 5.19 18.44
C TYR A 83 15.21 6.27 18.15
N ASN A 84 14.03 5.85 17.68
CA ASN A 84 13.01 6.79 17.20
C ASN A 84 12.04 7.27 18.29
N LYS A 85 12.14 6.75 19.52
CA LYS A 85 11.24 7.06 20.65
C LYS A 85 9.76 6.85 20.29
N ILE A 86 9.46 5.74 19.64
CA ILE A 86 8.11 5.35 19.21
C ILE A 86 7.74 4.00 19.80
N ASP A 87 6.43 3.77 19.96
CA ASP A 87 5.86 2.48 20.33
C ASP A 87 5.52 1.68 19.07
N LEU A 88 6.07 0.48 18.92
CA LEU A 88 5.84 -0.44 17.82
C LEU A 88 5.16 -1.75 18.26
N GLU A 89 4.63 -1.85 19.47
CA GLU A 89 3.91 -3.05 19.93
C GLU A 89 2.77 -3.43 18.98
N GLN A 90 2.03 -2.44 18.46
CA GLN A 90 0.99 -2.69 17.48
C GLN A 90 1.55 -3.14 16.12
N PHE A 91 2.76 -2.70 15.77
CA PHE A 91 3.43 -3.12 14.53
C PHE A 91 3.86 -4.59 14.58
N LYS A 92 4.20 -5.13 15.75
CA LYS A 92 4.57 -6.55 15.92
C LYS A 92 3.47 -7.50 15.45
N LEU A 93 2.20 -7.07 15.47
CA LEU A 93 1.09 -7.87 14.97
C LEU A 93 1.27 -8.33 13.51
N TRP A 94 2.02 -7.59 12.70
CA TRP A 94 2.33 -7.97 11.33
C TRP A 94 3.17 -9.24 11.23
N TYR A 95 4.03 -9.49 12.22
CA TYR A 95 4.86 -10.69 12.27
C TYR A 95 4.08 -11.91 12.76
N ASP A 96 3.04 -11.70 13.59
CA ASP A 96 2.34 -12.78 14.30
C ASP A 96 1.01 -13.20 13.67
N HIS A 97 0.51 -12.44 12.68
CA HIS A 97 -0.79 -12.71 12.06
C HIS A 97 -0.67 -13.01 10.57
N ALA A 98 -1.34 -14.10 10.16
CA ALA A 98 -1.53 -14.46 8.76
C ALA A 98 -2.66 -13.65 8.12
N GLY A 99 -2.63 -13.55 6.80
CA GLY A 99 -3.67 -12.90 5.99
C GLY A 99 -3.35 -11.45 5.66
N THR A 100 -3.93 -10.99 4.56
CA THR A 100 -3.75 -9.63 4.05
C THR A 100 -4.88 -8.74 4.52
N PRO A 101 -4.61 -7.63 5.24
CA PRO A 101 -5.65 -6.71 5.66
C PRO A 101 -6.33 -6.03 4.47
N ILE A 102 -7.64 -5.82 4.58
CA ILE A 102 -8.41 -5.00 3.63
C ILE A 102 -8.66 -3.65 4.27
N VAL A 103 -8.33 -2.59 3.55
CA VAL A 103 -8.54 -1.20 3.97
C VAL A 103 -9.59 -0.57 3.07
N THR A 104 -10.79 -0.36 3.61
CA THR A 104 -11.87 0.34 2.90
C THR A 104 -11.70 1.84 3.08
N VAL A 105 -11.83 2.58 1.99
CA VAL A 105 -11.67 4.04 1.95
C VAL A 105 -12.97 4.69 1.50
N ASN A 106 -13.43 5.66 2.29
CA ASN A 106 -14.56 6.53 1.97
C ASN A 106 -14.11 7.98 1.98
N GLU A 107 -14.63 8.75 1.02
CA GLU A 107 -14.32 10.16 0.83
C GLU A 107 -15.52 11.04 1.19
N LYS A 108 -15.24 12.19 1.80
CA LYS A 108 -16.21 13.26 1.98
C LYS A 108 -15.56 14.61 1.66
N PHE A 109 -16.26 15.47 0.92
CA PHE A 109 -15.82 16.83 0.66
C PHE A 109 -16.95 17.81 0.95
N GLU A 110 -16.79 18.63 1.96
CA GLU A 110 -17.76 19.63 2.41
C GLU A 110 -17.03 20.83 3.02
N ASN A 111 -17.52 22.03 2.78
CA ASN A 111 -17.02 23.28 3.39
C ASN A 111 -15.48 23.42 3.30
N GLU A 112 -14.94 23.25 2.09
CA GLU A 112 -13.48 23.29 1.83
C GLU A 112 -12.64 22.30 2.67
N THR A 113 -13.30 21.32 3.29
CA THR A 113 -12.66 20.24 4.05
C THR A 113 -12.81 18.91 3.31
N TYR A 114 -11.68 18.28 2.99
CA TYR A 114 -11.67 16.94 2.43
C TYR A 114 -11.33 15.93 3.52
N THR A 115 -12.19 14.94 3.69
CA THR A 115 -12.03 13.90 4.72
C THR A 115 -11.87 12.54 4.05
N LEU A 116 -10.82 11.82 4.45
CA LEU A 116 -10.63 10.40 4.15
C LEU A 116 -10.91 9.59 5.41
N LYS A 117 -11.87 8.68 5.31
CA LYS A 117 -12.20 7.72 6.35
C LYS A 117 -11.70 6.35 5.94
N PHE A 118 -10.78 5.80 6.72
CA PHE A 118 -10.23 4.46 6.54
C PHE A 118 -10.84 3.49 7.56
N GLN A 119 -11.18 2.30 7.08
CA GLN A 119 -11.62 1.19 7.91
C GLN A 119 -10.81 -0.05 7.55
N GLN A 120 -10.05 -0.59 8.50
CA GLN A 120 -9.31 -1.82 8.30
C GLN A 120 -10.13 -3.04 8.76
N GLN A 121 -10.14 -4.05 7.90
CA GLN A 121 -10.77 -5.32 8.17
C GLN A 121 -9.70 -6.42 8.12
N LEU A 122 -9.55 -7.16 9.21
CA LEU A 122 -8.60 -8.24 9.34
C LEU A 122 -9.25 -9.58 9.00
N ASN A 123 -8.41 -10.58 8.71
CA ASN A 123 -8.87 -11.90 8.34
C ASN A 123 -9.83 -12.48 9.39
N LYS A 124 -10.96 -13.03 8.92
CA LYS A 124 -12.05 -13.60 9.76
C LYS A 124 -11.62 -14.75 10.68
N LYS A 125 -10.44 -15.34 10.46
CA LYS A 125 -9.91 -16.42 11.31
C LYS A 125 -9.52 -15.96 12.72
N ASN A 126 -9.31 -14.67 12.95
CA ASN A 126 -8.97 -14.13 14.26
C ASN A 126 -10.23 -13.72 15.02
N LYS A 127 -10.51 -14.36 16.15
CA LYS A 127 -11.72 -14.13 16.98
C LYS A 127 -11.81 -12.71 17.57
N ASN A 128 -10.70 -11.98 17.70
CA ASN A 128 -10.64 -10.59 18.18
C ASN A 128 -9.40 -9.88 17.64
N PRO A 129 -9.37 -9.53 16.35
CA PRO A 129 -8.18 -8.93 15.78
C PRO A 129 -8.01 -7.49 16.28
N LYS A 130 -6.88 -7.21 16.96
CA LYS A 130 -6.45 -5.85 17.20
C LYS A 130 -6.16 -5.18 15.84
N PRO A 131 -6.41 -3.87 15.68
CA PRO A 131 -6.05 -3.18 14.44
C PRO A 131 -4.53 -3.20 14.25
N PHE A 132 -4.07 -3.26 13.00
CA PHE A 132 -2.66 -3.09 12.66
C PHE A 132 -2.26 -1.62 12.62
N LEU A 133 -0.98 -1.33 12.85
CA LEU A 133 -0.38 -0.06 12.46
C LEU A 133 0.00 -0.14 10.98
N ILE A 134 -0.69 0.61 10.13
CA ILE A 134 -0.52 0.60 8.67
C ILE A 134 -0.04 1.99 8.21
N PRO A 135 1.20 2.12 7.69
CA PRO A 135 1.65 3.35 7.06
C PRO A 135 1.03 3.48 5.65
N ILE A 136 0.21 4.49 5.45
CA ILE A 136 -0.40 4.78 4.15
C ILE A 136 0.29 6.01 3.57
N SER A 137 1.18 5.82 2.61
CA SER A 137 1.74 6.92 1.83
C SER A 137 0.65 7.52 0.96
N PHE A 138 0.49 8.83 1.02
CA PHE A 138 -0.67 9.53 0.51
C PHE A 138 -0.30 10.90 -0.05
N GLY A 139 -0.98 11.30 -1.12
CA GLY A 139 -0.95 12.64 -1.70
C GLY A 139 -2.33 13.06 -2.21
N LEU A 140 -2.52 14.34 -2.49
CA LEU A 140 -3.73 14.88 -3.13
C LEU A 140 -3.39 15.66 -4.38
N LEU A 141 -4.16 15.44 -5.45
CA LEU A 141 -4.09 16.20 -6.69
C LEU A 141 -5.36 17.05 -6.86
N ASN A 142 -5.21 18.24 -7.46
CA ASN A 142 -6.35 19.06 -7.87
C ASN A 142 -6.93 18.58 -9.21
N GLN A 143 -7.96 19.29 -9.71
CA GLN A 143 -8.64 19.00 -10.98
C GLN A 143 -7.72 19.16 -12.22
N GLN A 144 -6.58 19.82 -12.09
CA GLN A 144 -5.58 20.02 -13.14
C GLN A 144 -4.43 18.99 -13.09
N GLY A 145 -4.45 18.07 -12.12
CA GLY A 145 -3.38 17.07 -11.93
C GLY A 145 -2.17 17.60 -11.16
N THR A 146 -2.27 18.80 -10.55
CA THR A 146 -1.20 19.36 -9.73
C THR A 146 -1.33 18.84 -8.29
N GLU A 147 -0.22 18.46 -7.68
CA GLU A 147 -0.21 18.10 -6.26
C GLU A 147 -0.50 19.30 -5.37
N ILE A 148 -1.56 19.22 -4.58
CA ILE A 148 -1.92 20.18 -3.54
C ILE A 148 -1.50 19.72 -2.15
N ILE A 149 -1.31 18.42 -1.99
CA ILE A 149 -0.63 17.82 -0.82
C ILE A 149 0.40 16.84 -1.35
N GLN A 150 1.68 17.13 -1.05
CA GLN A 150 2.79 16.24 -1.37
C GLN A 150 2.73 14.95 -0.56
N THR A 151 3.49 13.93 -1.01
CA THR A 151 3.51 12.63 -0.35
C THR A 151 3.83 12.74 1.14
N LYS A 152 2.94 12.24 1.96
CA LYS A 152 3.14 12.07 3.41
C LYS A 152 2.59 10.74 3.88
N VAL A 153 3.04 10.28 5.04
CA VAL A 153 2.58 9.01 5.63
C VAL A 153 1.47 9.27 6.64
N LEU A 154 0.30 8.69 6.39
CA LEU A 154 -0.80 8.61 7.35
C LEU A 154 -0.64 7.32 8.17
N LYS A 155 -0.65 7.42 9.48
CA LYS A 155 -0.53 6.26 10.39
C LYS A 155 -1.94 5.78 10.74
N LEU A 156 -2.43 4.74 10.05
CA LEU A 156 -3.70 4.09 10.37
C LEU A 156 -3.44 3.06 11.48
N HIS A 157 -3.89 3.36 12.71
CA HIS A 157 -3.67 2.53 13.90
C HIS A 157 -4.97 2.15 14.62
N LYS A 158 -6.12 2.66 14.16
CA LYS A 158 -7.44 2.31 14.70
C LYS A 158 -8.19 1.44 13.70
N LYS A 159 -9.18 0.68 14.18
CA LYS A 159 -10.08 -0.09 13.32
C LYS A 159 -10.77 0.82 12.29
N GLU A 160 -11.12 2.04 12.70
CA GLU A 160 -11.70 3.10 11.88
C GLU A 160 -11.04 4.41 12.26
N GLN A 161 -10.60 5.19 11.27
CA GLN A 161 -9.88 6.45 11.49
C GLN A 161 -10.14 7.43 10.36
N GLU A 162 -10.32 8.71 10.72
CA GLU A 162 -10.51 9.80 9.77
C GLU A 162 -9.29 10.71 9.73
N PHE A 163 -8.96 11.18 8.52
CA PHE A 163 -7.97 12.22 8.29
C PHE A 163 -8.63 13.37 7.54
N LYS A 164 -8.50 14.58 8.08
CA LYS A 164 -9.11 15.79 7.53
C LYS A 164 -8.05 16.71 6.96
N PHE A 165 -8.38 17.32 5.83
CA PHE A 165 -7.54 18.26 5.10
C PHE A 165 -8.36 19.51 4.82
N GLU A 166 -8.01 20.60 5.47
CA GLU A 166 -8.71 21.88 5.40
C GLU A 166 -8.15 22.76 4.27
N ASN A 167 -8.90 23.81 3.91
CA ASN A 167 -8.56 24.77 2.86
C ASN A 167 -8.42 24.16 1.45
N ILE A 168 -9.15 23.09 1.19
CA ILE A 168 -9.25 22.46 -0.13
C ILE A 168 -10.38 23.13 -0.91
N LYS A 169 -10.05 23.89 -1.98
CA LYS A 169 -11.03 24.69 -2.72
C LYS A 169 -11.97 23.90 -3.61
N THR A 170 -11.51 22.77 -4.14
CA THR A 170 -12.30 21.89 -5.02
C THR A 170 -12.08 20.45 -4.61
N LYS A 171 -13.06 19.55 -4.86
CA LYS A 171 -12.91 18.13 -4.56
C LYS A 171 -11.64 17.58 -5.22
N PRO A 172 -10.66 17.09 -4.45
CA PRO A 172 -9.39 16.61 -4.97
C PRO A 172 -9.48 15.14 -5.41
N PHE A 173 -8.40 14.64 -6.01
CA PHE A 173 -8.17 13.24 -6.30
C PHE A 173 -7.13 12.69 -5.33
N PRO A 174 -7.47 11.68 -4.49
CA PRO A 174 -6.53 11.09 -3.56
C PRO A 174 -5.66 10.02 -4.24
N SER A 175 -4.35 10.15 -4.05
CA SER A 175 -3.37 9.14 -4.39
C SER A 175 -3.00 8.37 -3.11
N ILE A 176 -3.51 7.14 -2.96
CA ILE A 176 -3.48 6.36 -1.72
C ILE A 176 -2.58 5.14 -1.90
N LEU A 177 -1.81 4.80 -0.86
CA LEU A 177 -0.86 3.68 -0.86
C LEU A 177 0.29 3.84 -1.87
N ARG A 178 0.76 5.06 -2.04
CA ARG A 178 1.91 5.38 -2.91
C ARG A 178 3.10 4.46 -2.61
N ASP A 179 3.79 4.02 -3.65
CA ASP A 179 4.92 3.07 -3.59
C ASP A 179 4.59 1.78 -2.85
N PHE A 180 3.32 1.34 -2.90
CA PHE A 180 2.88 0.16 -2.15
C PHE A 180 3.33 0.19 -0.69
N SER A 181 3.04 1.28 0.01
CA SER A 181 3.59 1.59 1.34
C SER A 181 3.22 0.59 2.45
N ALA A 182 2.32 -0.34 2.21
CA ALA A 182 1.97 -1.45 3.09
C ALA A 182 1.34 -2.61 2.28
N PRO A 183 1.54 -3.87 2.67
CA PRO A 183 0.96 -5.04 2.02
C PRO A 183 -0.52 -5.21 2.40
N VAL A 184 -1.37 -4.33 1.88
CA VAL A 184 -2.82 -4.30 2.12
C VAL A 184 -3.60 -4.23 0.82
N ILE A 185 -4.86 -4.66 0.85
CA ILE A 185 -5.79 -4.50 -0.26
C ILE A 185 -6.60 -3.23 -0.02
N ILE A 186 -6.49 -2.24 -0.92
CA ILE A 186 -7.30 -1.02 -0.86
C ILE A 186 -8.64 -1.26 -1.55
N ASN A 187 -9.72 -1.17 -0.77
CA ASN A 187 -11.09 -1.16 -1.28
C ASN A 187 -11.59 0.29 -1.35
N HIS A 188 -11.31 0.93 -2.47
CA HIS A 188 -11.72 2.31 -2.76
C HIS A 188 -12.55 2.32 -4.05
N LYS A 189 -13.81 2.71 -3.93
CA LYS A 189 -14.73 2.81 -5.08
C LYS A 189 -14.39 4.05 -5.90
N THR A 190 -13.93 3.84 -7.12
CA THR A 190 -13.60 4.90 -8.08
C THR A 190 -14.38 4.69 -9.37
N THR A 191 -14.63 5.76 -10.14
CA THR A 191 -15.22 5.69 -11.48
C THR A 191 -14.13 5.50 -12.53
N ASP A 192 -14.53 5.15 -13.76
CA ASP A 192 -13.59 5.04 -14.88
C ASP A 192 -12.93 6.38 -15.21
N GLU A 193 -13.67 7.51 -15.07
CA GLU A 193 -13.15 8.88 -15.22
C GLU A 193 -12.06 9.18 -14.18
N HIS A 194 -12.32 8.82 -12.91
CA HIS A 194 -11.33 8.95 -11.84
C HIS A 194 -10.07 8.13 -12.15
N ASN A 195 -10.25 6.88 -12.58
CA ASN A 195 -9.13 5.99 -12.89
C ASN A 195 -8.31 6.51 -14.09
N ALA A 196 -8.97 7.01 -15.15
CA ALA A 196 -8.30 7.61 -16.30
C ALA A 196 -7.55 8.89 -15.93
N PHE A 197 -8.13 9.73 -15.07
CA PHE A 197 -7.48 10.93 -14.55
C PHE A 197 -6.21 10.57 -13.76
N MET A 198 -6.30 9.64 -12.81
CA MET A 198 -5.17 9.23 -11.97
C MET A 198 -4.07 8.53 -12.78
N LEU A 199 -4.44 7.69 -13.75
CA LEU A 199 -3.48 7.09 -14.69
C LEU A 199 -2.66 8.15 -15.43
N LYS A 200 -3.26 9.28 -15.78
CA LYS A 200 -2.61 10.37 -16.53
C LYS A 200 -1.79 11.31 -15.66
N TYR A 201 -2.28 11.65 -14.48
CA TYR A 201 -1.78 12.78 -13.69
C TYR A 201 -1.16 12.40 -12.34
N ASP A 202 -1.34 11.18 -11.84
CA ASP A 202 -0.67 10.79 -10.59
C ASP A 202 0.85 10.89 -10.76
N THR A 203 1.51 11.46 -9.78
CA THR A 203 2.96 11.61 -9.78
C THR A 203 3.67 10.37 -9.24
N ASN A 204 2.91 9.37 -8.76
CA ASN A 204 3.43 8.11 -8.26
C ASN A 204 3.22 6.99 -9.29
N GLU A 205 4.30 6.42 -9.82
CA GLU A 205 4.29 5.39 -10.86
C GLU A 205 3.51 4.12 -10.45
N PHE A 206 3.64 3.69 -9.19
CA PHE A 206 2.87 2.54 -8.70
C PHE A 206 1.37 2.81 -8.79
N ASN A 207 0.91 3.98 -8.37
CA ASN A 207 -0.50 4.34 -8.42
C ASN A 207 -0.99 4.57 -9.85
N GLN A 208 -0.19 5.17 -10.73
CA GLN A 208 -0.53 5.25 -12.16
C GLN A 208 -0.82 3.86 -12.74
N TRP A 209 0.06 2.91 -12.46
CA TRP A 209 -0.13 1.52 -12.90
C TRP A 209 -1.40 0.90 -12.28
N GLU A 210 -1.62 1.05 -10.98
CA GLU A 210 -2.79 0.51 -10.29
C GLU A 210 -4.11 1.05 -10.86
N PHE A 211 -4.19 2.36 -11.13
CA PHE A 211 -5.36 2.96 -11.76
C PHE A 211 -5.52 2.53 -13.23
N GLY A 212 -4.43 2.35 -13.95
CA GLY A 212 -4.41 1.78 -15.30
C GLY A 212 -5.00 0.37 -15.31
N GLN A 213 -4.57 -0.50 -14.40
CA GLN A 213 -5.10 -1.86 -14.26
C GLN A 213 -6.58 -1.89 -13.88
N LYS A 214 -7.05 -0.98 -13.01
CA LYS A 214 -8.48 -0.85 -12.68
C LYS A 214 -9.30 -0.46 -13.89
N LEU A 215 -8.85 0.51 -14.66
CA LEU A 215 -9.52 0.98 -15.88
C LEU A 215 -9.56 -0.11 -16.96
N ALA A 216 -8.43 -0.80 -17.19
CA ALA A 216 -8.33 -1.93 -18.11
C ALA A 216 -9.30 -3.05 -17.74
N ARG A 217 -9.29 -3.46 -16.47
CA ARG A 217 -10.19 -4.51 -15.95
C ARG A 217 -11.65 -4.13 -16.12
N SER A 218 -12.03 -2.89 -15.82
CA SER A 218 -13.40 -2.38 -16.02
C SER A 218 -13.80 -2.51 -17.48
N SER A 219 -12.96 -2.04 -18.41
CA SER A 219 -13.21 -2.11 -19.86
C SER A 219 -13.38 -3.56 -20.35
N VAL A 220 -12.47 -4.45 -19.98
CA VAL A 220 -12.51 -5.87 -20.37
C VAL A 220 -13.77 -6.55 -19.85
N LEU A 221 -14.11 -6.37 -18.57
CA LEU A 221 -15.30 -6.97 -17.98
C LEU A 221 -16.59 -6.45 -18.62
N GLN A 222 -16.69 -5.17 -18.93
CA GLN A 222 -17.85 -4.60 -19.63
C GLN A 222 -17.99 -5.19 -21.04
N THR A 223 -16.88 -5.37 -21.75
CA THR A 223 -16.88 -5.98 -23.09
C THR A 223 -17.33 -7.44 -23.04
N ILE A 224 -16.76 -8.25 -22.13
CA ILE A 224 -17.06 -9.69 -22.03
C ILE A 224 -18.48 -9.93 -21.51
N LEU A 225 -18.86 -9.27 -20.42
CA LEU A 225 -20.12 -9.57 -19.72
C LEU A 225 -21.34 -8.89 -20.34
N LYS A 226 -21.15 -7.74 -21.00
CA LYS A 226 -22.26 -6.93 -21.53
C LYS A 226 -22.22 -6.74 -23.05
N GLY A 227 -21.23 -7.31 -23.75
CA GLY A 227 -21.05 -7.09 -25.18
C GLY A 227 -20.76 -5.62 -25.55
N ALA A 228 -20.30 -4.81 -24.58
CA ALA A 228 -19.99 -3.41 -24.81
C ALA A 228 -18.75 -3.26 -25.71
N LYS A 229 -18.66 -2.16 -26.45
CA LYS A 229 -17.41 -1.78 -27.12
C LYS A 229 -16.34 -1.44 -26.09
N ILE A 230 -15.07 -1.53 -26.49
CA ILE A 230 -13.94 -1.09 -25.67
C ILE A 230 -14.21 0.32 -25.14
N ASN A 231 -14.01 0.53 -23.85
CA ASN A 231 -14.21 1.82 -23.20
C ASN A 231 -13.31 2.88 -23.83
N SER A 232 -13.91 3.95 -24.36
CA SER A 232 -13.17 5.04 -25.01
C SER A 232 -12.19 5.76 -24.08
N LEU A 233 -12.51 5.85 -22.79
CA LEU A 233 -11.58 6.41 -21.79
C LEU A 233 -10.32 5.55 -21.71
N PHE A 234 -10.46 4.22 -21.67
CA PHE A 234 -9.31 3.32 -21.66
C PHE A 234 -8.47 3.47 -22.95
N ALA A 235 -9.11 3.40 -24.12
CA ALA A 235 -8.40 3.52 -25.40
C ALA A 235 -7.66 4.87 -25.54
N ASN A 236 -8.30 5.98 -25.10
CA ASN A 236 -7.66 7.30 -25.13
C ASN A 236 -6.51 7.41 -24.12
N SER A 237 -6.67 6.85 -22.91
CA SER A 237 -5.59 6.83 -21.91
C SER A 237 -4.36 6.07 -22.41
N ILE A 238 -4.54 4.92 -23.06
CA ILE A 238 -3.43 4.16 -23.67
C ILE A 238 -2.74 5.00 -24.76
N LYS A 239 -3.52 5.64 -25.63
CA LYS A 239 -2.98 6.53 -26.66
C LYS A 239 -2.16 7.68 -26.05
N ASP A 240 -2.67 8.31 -24.98
CA ASP A 240 -1.98 9.40 -24.28
C ASP A 240 -0.64 8.91 -23.68
N ILE A 241 -0.61 7.72 -23.07
CA ILE A 241 0.62 7.11 -22.51
C ILE A 241 1.64 6.84 -23.61
N LEU A 242 1.22 6.22 -24.73
CA LEU A 242 2.12 5.92 -25.85
C LEU A 242 2.76 7.18 -26.43
N ASN A 243 1.99 8.27 -26.55
CA ASN A 243 2.44 9.55 -27.09
C ASN A 243 3.20 10.43 -26.08
N ASN A 244 3.21 10.08 -24.80
CA ASN A 244 3.91 10.87 -23.79
C ASN A 244 5.43 10.64 -23.87
N THR A 245 6.16 11.60 -24.39
CA THR A 245 7.62 11.54 -24.55
C THR A 245 8.40 11.62 -23.23
N ASN A 246 7.76 12.05 -22.15
CA ASN A 246 8.39 12.19 -20.83
C ASN A 246 8.38 10.88 -20.01
N LEU A 247 7.58 9.88 -20.43
CA LEU A 247 7.54 8.58 -19.75
C LEU A 247 8.63 7.66 -20.30
N ASP A 248 9.31 6.98 -19.39
CA ASP A 248 10.27 5.92 -19.72
C ASP A 248 9.61 4.78 -20.53
N CYS A 249 10.33 4.23 -21.52
CA CYS A 249 9.81 3.18 -22.39
C CYS A 249 9.50 1.88 -21.64
N GLY A 250 10.30 1.54 -20.61
CA GLY A 250 10.06 0.37 -19.77
C GLY A 250 8.80 0.54 -18.92
N PHE A 251 8.59 1.75 -18.40
CA PHE A 251 7.36 2.07 -17.66
C PHE A 251 6.12 2.05 -18.58
N LYS A 252 6.22 2.59 -19.82
CA LYS A 252 5.14 2.44 -20.81
C LYS A 252 4.80 0.98 -21.08
N ALA A 253 5.81 0.13 -21.28
CA ALA A 253 5.59 -1.31 -21.50
C ALA A 253 4.93 -1.99 -20.28
N LEU A 254 5.18 -1.51 -19.07
CA LEU A 254 4.54 -2.02 -17.86
C LEU A 254 3.07 -1.58 -17.73
N LEU A 255 2.73 -0.40 -18.25
CA LEU A 255 1.36 0.15 -18.23
C LEU A 255 0.43 -0.49 -19.27
N LEU A 256 0.99 -1.09 -20.34
CA LEU A 256 0.27 -1.74 -21.42
C LEU A 256 0.02 -3.23 -21.15
#